data_6550a1f3ea4d5e90b8b3416ba62cde43
#
_entry.id   6550a1f3ea4d5e90b8b3416ba62cde43
#
_cell.length_a   1.000
_cell.length_b   1.000
_cell.length_c   1.000
_cell.angle_alpha   90.00
_cell.angle_beta   90.00
_cell.angle_gamma   90.00
#
_symmetry.space_group_name_H-M   'P 1'
#
loop_
_entity.id
_entity.type
_entity.pdbx_description
1 polymer ?
#
loop_
_entity_poly.entity_id
_entity_poly.type
_entity_poly.pdbx_seq_one_letter_code
_entity_poly.pdbx_strand_id
1 'polypeptide(L)'
;MGTWEAEIEPYYYKGERGNKPYALGLMLRIYVLQNLYDLSDMATVAEVIDSRAFSEFCGVESSNQVPDGDTLGRFRHILEEHGIQQKLFAQVVQTLMDKGLILKKGTIVDSTIIAAPSSTKNRKKERDPEVHQVKKGNTWHFGYKAHIGVDQDSGLAHTIAVTGANTHDVTMVPKLLTGEEKTVYGDSGYLGAEKREDAVIRNQSGQRIRYKVNRRPSQSQNKSIRSQAQIKRREHEKSSVRAKVEHVFGIVKGQFRYRKTRYRGL
;
A
#
# COMPACT_ATOMS: atom_id res chain seq x y z
N MET A 1 4.72 -18.32 8.44
CA MET A 1 4.66 -17.70 9.79
C MET A 1 6.04 -17.65 10.43
N GLY A 2 6.83 -18.71 10.52
CA GLY A 2 8.12 -18.71 11.22
C GLY A 2 9.13 -17.65 10.78
N THR A 3 9.18 -17.28 9.51
CA THR A 3 10.05 -16.19 9.01
C THR A 3 9.58 -14.81 9.49
N TRP A 4 8.28 -14.61 9.65
CA TRP A 4 7.71 -13.35 10.15
C TRP A 4 7.91 -13.21 11.67
N GLU A 5 7.81 -14.32 12.40
CA GLU A 5 8.08 -14.35 13.83
C GLU A 5 9.53 -13.95 14.10
N ALA A 6 10.49 -14.47 13.33
CA ALA A 6 11.90 -14.15 13.47
C ALA A 6 12.22 -12.64 13.30
N GLU A 7 11.46 -11.91 12.47
CA GLU A 7 11.63 -10.47 12.31
C GLU A 7 11.14 -9.67 13.54
N ILE A 8 10.18 -10.21 14.27
CA ILE A 8 9.53 -9.51 15.40
C ILE A 8 10.18 -9.90 16.73
N GLU A 9 10.63 -11.15 16.86
CA GLU A 9 11.15 -11.73 18.09
C GLU A 9 12.19 -10.86 18.83
N PRO A 10 13.15 -10.18 18.16
CA PRO A 10 14.12 -9.31 18.83
C PRO A 10 13.50 -8.15 19.62
N TYR A 11 12.31 -7.73 19.23
CA TYR A 11 11.60 -6.57 19.79
C TYR A 11 10.44 -6.97 20.70
N TYR A 12 10.09 -8.27 20.68
CA TYR A 12 8.97 -8.77 21.45
C TYR A 12 9.36 -9.03 22.90
N TYR A 13 8.48 -8.67 23.84
CA TYR A 13 8.73 -8.81 25.27
C TYR A 13 8.96 -10.29 25.67
N LYS A 14 10.04 -10.55 26.41
CA LYS A 14 10.46 -11.92 26.77
C LYS A 14 9.90 -12.43 28.10
N GLY A 15 9.09 -11.64 28.81
CA GLY A 15 8.42 -12.09 30.04
C GLY A 15 9.33 -12.17 31.28
N GLU A 16 10.38 -11.35 31.35
CA GLU A 16 11.32 -11.34 32.49
C GLU A 16 10.68 -10.83 33.81
N ARG A 17 9.64 -10.00 33.71
CA ARG A 17 8.87 -9.49 34.86
C ARG A 17 7.40 -9.36 34.48
N GLY A 18 6.49 -9.70 35.41
CA GLY A 18 5.04 -9.60 35.24
C GLY A 18 4.42 -10.80 34.52
N ASN A 19 3.29 -10.57 33.83
CA ASN A 19 2.57 -11.60 33.11
C ASN A 19 3.39 -12.12 31.92
N LYS A 20 3.30 -13.44 31.66
CA LYS A 20 3.89 -14.03 30.46
C LYS A 20 3.28 -13.41 29.20
N PRO A 21 4.10 -13.10 28.19
CA PRO A 21 3.58 -12.61 26.93
C PRO A 21 2.77 -13.70 26.22
N TYR A 22 1.80 -13.27 25.42
CA TYR A 22 1.12 -14.18 24.50
C TYR A 22 2.10 -14.72 23.45
N ALA A 23 1.84 -15.93 22.94
CA ALA A 23 2.67 -16.50 21.89
C ALA A 23 2.70 -15.57 20.66
N LEU A 24 3.88 -15.30 20.12
CA LEU A 24 4.06 -14.37 19.00
C LEU A 24 3.26 -14.79 17.77
N GLY A 25 3.17 -16.11 17.48
CA GLY A 25 2.36 -16.62 16.39
C GLY A 25 0.85 -16.35 16.56
N LEU A 26 0.34 -16.34 17.80
CA LEU A 26 -1.04 -15.93 18.08
C LEU A 26 -1.24 -14.44 17.77
N MET A 27 -0.35 -13.59 18.29
CA MET A 27 -0.42 -12.14 18.05
C MET A 27 -0.39 -11.79 16.56
N LEU A 28 0.47 -12.46 15.79
CA LEU A 28 0.54 -12.30 14.33
C LEU A 28 -0.75 -12.72 13.62
N ARG A 29 -1.33 -13.87 13.98
CA ARG A 29 -2.59 -14.33 13.37
C ARG A 29 -3.72 -13.35 13.65
N ILE A 30 -3.84 -12.88 14.89
CA ILE A 30 -4.83 -11.86 15.27
C ILE A 30 -4.60 -10.56 14.47
N TYR A 31 -3.35 -10.10 14.35
CA TYR A 31 -3.01 -8.91 13.57
C TYR A 31 -3.38 -9.04 12.08
N VAL A 32 -3.15 -10.22 11.48
CA VAL A 32 -3.56 -10.51 10.11
C VAL A 32 -5.08 -10.43 9.97
N LEU A 33 -5.84 -11.07 10.85
CA LEU A 33 -7.32 -11.00 10.85
C LEU A 33 -7.82 -9.56 11.02
N GLN A 34 -7.24 -8.81 11.95
CA GLN A 34 -7.59 -7.43 12.18
C GLN A 34 -7.49 -6.58 10.90
N ASN A 35 -6.41 -6.75 10.14
CA ASN A 35 -6.21 -6.01 8.91
C ASN A 35 -7.07 -6.52 7.75
N LEU A 36 -7.26 -7.83 7.61
CA LEU A 36 -8.08 -8.43 6.56
C LEU A 36 -9.56 -8.02 6.66
N TYR A 37 -10.07 -7.90 7.88
CA TYR A 37 -11.49 -7.63 8.14
C TYR A 37 -11.78 -6.20 8.57
N ASP A 38 -10.76 -5.33 8.59
CA ASP A 38 -10.88 -3.92 8.97
C ASP A 38 -11.48 -3.73 10.38
N LEU A 39 -11.02 -4.52 11.36
CA LEU A 39 -11.54 -4.53 12.73
C LEU A 39 -10.76 -3.57 13.65
N SER A 40 -11.46 -2.89 14.56
CA SER A 40 -10.83 -2.19 15.68
C SER A 40 -10.23 -3.18 16.68
N ASP A 41 -9.35 -2.72 17.58
CA ASP A 41 -8.73 -3.60 18.59
C ASP A 41 -9.79 -4.36 19.40
N MET A 42 -10.82 -3.66 19.89
CA MET A 42 -11.91 -4.27 20.65
C MET A 42 -12.79 -5.20 19.81
N ALA A 43 -13.10 -4.81 18.55
CA ALA A 43 -13.88 -5.67 17.66
C ALA A 43 -13.11 -6.94 17.30
N THR A 44 -11.78 -6.85 17.16
CA THR A 44 -10.93 -8.01 16.88
C THR A 44 -10.99 -9.02 18.03
N VAL A 45 -10.90 -8.55 19.28
CA VAL A 45 -11.03 -9.40 20.48
C VAL A 45 -12.40 -10.09 20.48
N ALA A 46 -13.48 -9.34 20.26
CA ALA A 46 -14.84 -9.90 20.24
C ALA A 46 -14.98 -10.95 19.13
N GLU A 47 -14.55 -10.66 17.92
CA GLU A 47 -14.64 -11.59 16.78
C GLU A 47 -13.80 -12.86 16.99
N VAL A 48 -12.61 -12.76 17.59
CA VAL A 48 -11.80 -13.95 17.90
C VAL A 48 -12.47 -14.83 18.97
N ILE A 49 -13.22 -14.24 19.91
CA ILE A 49 -13.98 -14.99 20.92
C ILE A 49 -15.25 -15.62 20.31
N ASP A 50 -16.00 -14.87 19.52
CA ASP A 50 -17.34 -15.24 19.08
C ASP A 50 -17.33 -16.10 17.81
N SER A 51 -16.34 -15.92 16.93
CA SER A 51 -16.24 -16.64 15.66
C SER A 51 -15.37 -17.90 15.80
N ARG A 52 -15.99 -19.07 15.63
CA ARG A 52 -15.29 -20.35 15.60
C ARG A 52 -14.16 -20.37 14.56
N ALA A 53 -14.40 -19.83 13.36
CA ALA A 53 -13.38 -19.79 12.31
C ALA A 53 -12.16 -18.93 12.72
N PHE A 54 -12.39 -17.82 13.42
CA PHE A 54 -11.30 -16.95 13.91
C PHE A 54 -10.55 -17.62 15.06
N SER A 55 -11.25 -18.25 16.01
CA SER A 55 -10.65 -19.01 17.09
C SER A 55 -9.76 -20.15 16.56
N GLU A 56 -10.26 -20.93 15.62
CA GLU A 56 -9.52 -22.03 14.98
C GLU A 56 -8.29 -21.51 14.22
N PHE A 57 -8.43 -20.44 13.44
CA PHE A 57 -7.29 -19.82 12.75
C PHE A 57 -6.21 -19.32 13.72
N CYS A 58 -6.63 -18.72 14.83
CA CYS A 58 -5.72 -18.23 15.87
C CYS A 58 -5.13 -19.34 16.73
N GLY A 59 -5.74 -20.53 16.75
CA GLY A 59 -5.36 -21.64 17.64
C GLY A 59 -5.78 -21.36 19.08
N VAL A 60 -6.95 -20.74 19.29
CA VAL A 60 -7.54 -20.40 20.58
C VAL A 60 -8.68 -21.36 20.90
N GLU A 61 -8.63 -21.97 22.08
CA GLU A 61 -9.65 -22.92 22.54
C GLU A 61 -10.65 -22.29 23.55
N SER A 62 -10.23 -21.19 24.19
CA SER A 62 -11.04 -20.51 25.20
C SER A 62 -10.78 -19.00 25.23
N SER A 63 -11.77 -18.23 25.67
CA SER A 63 -11.75 -16.77 25.68
C SER A 63 -10.61 -16.17 26.53
N ASN A 64 -10.16 -16.86 27.58
CA ASN A 64 -9.06 -16.42 28.42
C ASN A 64 -7.68 -16.47 27.75
N GLN A 65 -7.58 -17.13 26.58
CA GLN A 65 -6.37 -17.16 25.76
C GLN A 65 -6.30 -16.00 24.78
N VAL A 66 -7.38 -15.23 24.64
CA VAL A 66 -7.44 -14.09 23.72
C VAL A 66 -6.86 -12.84 24.39
N PRO A 67 -5.87 -12.15 23.75
CA PRO A 67 -5.35 -10.90 24.27
C PRO A 67 -6.44 -9.82 24.31
N ASP A 68 -6.33 -8.90 25.27
CA ASP A 68 -7.18 -7.71 25.30
C ASP A 68 -6.81 -6.68 24.22
N GLY A 69 -7.68 -5.68 23.98
CA GLY A 69 -7.48 -4.64 22.97
C GLY A 69 -6.24 -3.80 23.22
N ASP A 70 -5.88 -3.52 24.48
CA ASP A 70 -4.67 -2.77 24.82
C ASP A 70 -3.40 -3.55 24.48
N THR A 71 -3.42 -4.85 24.66
CA THR A 71 -2.31 -5.75 24.27
C THR A 71 -2.15 -5.78 22.75
N LEU A 72 -3.25 -5.81 21.98
CA LEU A 72 -3.20 -5.70 20.53
C LEU A 72 -2.65 -4.34 20.09
N GLY A 73 -3.06 -3.26 20.74
CA GLY A 73 -2.53 -1.91 20.50
C GLY A 73 -1.02 -1.83 20.73
N ARG A 74 -0.54 -2.35 21.86
CA ARG A 74 0.92 -2.42 22.17
C ARG A 74 1.70 -3.22 21.15
N PHE A 75 1.17 -4.36 20.71
CA PHE A 75 1.79 -5.16 19.67
C PHE A 75 1.91 -4.40 18.34
N ARG A 76 0.84 -3.70 17.92
CA ARG A 76 0.88 -2.85 16.73
C ARG A 76 1.96 -1.77 16.84
N HIS A 77 2.08 -1.10 17.98
CA HIS A 77 3.12 -0.07 18.18
C HIS A 77 4.54 -0.65 18.05
N ILE A 78 4.81 -1.87 18.52
CA ILE A 78 6.08 -2.55 18.30
C ILE A 78 6.34 -2.71 16.78
N LEU A 79 5.34 -3.15 16.02
CA LEU A 79 5.49 -3.33 14.57
C LEU A 79 5.75 -1.99 13.85
N GLU A 80 5.07 -0.92 14.27
CA GLU A 80 5.20 0.44 13.71
C GLU A 80 6.57 1.04 14.03
N GLU A 81 6.98 1.02 15.29
CA GLU A 81 8.24 1.61 15.77
C GLU A 81 9.48 1.01 15.09
N HIS A 82 9.44 -0.28 14.77
CA HIS A 82 10.55 -0.99 14.14
C HIS A 82 10.40 -1.24 12.64
N GLY A 83 9.39 -0.64 12.02
CA GLY A 83 9.14 -0.75 10.58
C GLY A 83 8.94 -2.19 10.10
N ILE A 84 8.35 -3.03 10.94
CA ILE A 84 8.19 -4.47 10.66
C ILE A 84 7.25 -4.70 9.48
N GLN A 85 6.18 -3.90 9.34
CA GLN A 85 5.21 -4.06 8.25
C GLN A 85 5.91 -3.96 6.87
N GLN A 86 6.85 -3.03 6.72
CA GLN A 86 7.62 -2.86 5.49
C GLN A 86 8.52 -4.07 5.22
N LYS A 87 9.15 -4.63 6.26
CA LYS A 87 9.97 -5.84 6.15
C LYS A 87 9.12 -7.05 5.75
N LEU A 88 7.95 -7.24 6.37
CA LEU A 88 7.02 -8.32 6.03
C LEU A 88 6.52 -8.20 4.60
N PHE A 89 6.17 -6.99 4.15
CA PHE A 89 5.79 -6.74 2.75
C PHE A 89 6.93 -7.10 1.79
N ALA A 90 8.16 -6.68 2.09
CA ALA A 90 9.33 -7.02 1.28
C ALA A 90 9.56 -8.53 1.18
N GLN A 91 9.38 -9.29 2.27
CA GLN A 91 9.49 -10.75 2.26
C GLN A 91 8.41 -11.41 1.39
N VAL A 92 7.16 -10.91 1.44
CA VAL A 92 6.09 -11.41 0.56
C VAL A 92 6.45 -11.15 -0.90
N VAL A 93 6.87 -9.92 -1.23
CA VAL A 93 7.29 -9.55 -2.58
C VAL A 93 8.43 -10.44 -3.06
N GLN A 94 9.46 -10.67 -2.22
CA GLN A 94 10.58 -11.56 -2.56
C GLN A 94 10.09 -12.99 -2.83
N THR A 95 9.21 -13.52 -1.99
CA THR A 95 8.62 -14.86 -2.20
C THR A 95 7.87 -14.96 -3.54
N LEU A 96 7.16 -13.90 -3.94
CA LEU A 96 6.45 -13.85 -5.22
C LEU A 96 7.43 -13.76 -6.41
N MET A 97 8.54 -13.06 -6.25
CA MET A 97 9.63 -13.01 -7.23
C MET A 97 10.29 -14.37 -7.41
N ASP A 98 10.64 -15.04 -6.31
CA ASP A 98 11.28 -16.36 -6.32
C ASP A 98 10.38 -17.42 -7.00
N LYS A 99 9.07 -17.27 -6.88
CA LYS A 99 8.09 -18.10 -7.59
C LYS A 99 7.83 -17.67 -9.04
N GLY A 100 8.50 -16.64 -9.55
CA GLY A 100 8.32 -16.13 -10.91
C GLY A 100 6.96 -15.46 -11.16
N LEU A 101 6.25 -15.04 -10.11
CA LEU A 101 4.96 -14.37 -10.21
C LEU A 101 5.09 -12.86 -10.43
N ILE A 102 6.20 -12.25 -10.03
CA ILE A 102 6.56 -10.86 -10.34
C ILE A 102 7.74 -10.90 -11.31
N LEU A 103 7.53 -10.41 -12.54
CA LEU A 103 8.49 -10.54 -13.64
C LEU A 103 9.42 -9.32 -13.80
N LYS A 104 9.13 -8.20 -13.15
CA LYS A 104 9.90 -6.94 -13.16
C LYS A 104 10.20 -6.37 -14.57
N LYS A 105 9.50 -6.82 -15.61
CA LYS A 105 9.69 -6.34 -17.01
C LYS A 105 9.19 -4.92 -17.22
N GLY A 106 8.19 -4.53 -16.44
CA GLY A 106 7.64 -3.19 -16.44
C GLY A 106 6.78 -2.95 -15.22
N THR A 107 6.71 -1.68 -14.82
CA THR A 107 5.98 -1.24 -13.64
C THR A 107 4.87 -0.26 -14.03
N ILE A 108 3.67 -0.48 -13.52
CA ILE A 108 2.57 0.47 -13.54
C ILE A 108 2.65 1.29 -12.26
N VAL A 109 2.77 2.61 -12.38
CA VAL A 109 2.76 3.52 -11.23
C VAL A 109 1.43 4.24 -11.15
N ASP A 110 0.84 4.27 -9.97
CA ASP A 110 -0.39 5.00 -9.71
C ASP A 110 -0.52 5.34 -8.22
N SER A 111 -1.49 6.19 -7.88
CA SER A 111 -1.74 6.60 -6.51
C SER A 111 -3.23 6.62 -6.18
N THR A 112 -3.53 6.41 -4.91
CA THR A 112 -4.89 6.55 -4.42
C THR A 112 -4.92 7.33 -3.11
N ILE A 113 -6.00 8.10 -2.89
CA ILE A 113 -6.18 8.87 -1.66
C ILE A 113 -6.81 7.95 -0.62
N ILE A 114 -6.21 7.93 0.57
CA ILE A 114 -6.76 7.33 1.79
C ILE A 114 -7.18 8.48 2.68
N ALA A 115 -8.48 8.60 2.97
CA ALA A 115 -8.99 9.69 3.78
C ALA A 115 -8.46 9.63 5.21
N ALA A 116 -8.29 10.78 5.85
CA ALA A 116 -7.97 10.87 7.27
C ALA A 116 -9.03 11.69 8.02
N PRO A 117 -9.16 11.50 9.34
CA PRO A 117 -10.07 12.32 10.15
C PRO A 117 -9.69 13.80 10.09
N SER A 118 -10.61 14.64 9.62
CA SER A 118 -10.41 16.09 9.56
C SER A 118 -10.80 16.83 10.86
N SER A 119 -11.38 16.11 11.83
CA SER A 119 -11.87 16.67 13.08
C SER A 119 -10.74 17.14 13.98
N THR A 120 -10.93 18.30 14.60
CA THR A 120 -10.07 18.85 15.65
C THR A 120 -10.64 18.57 17.06
N LYS A 121 -11.70 17.76 17.19
CA LYS A 121 -12.32 17.38 18.47
C LYS A 121 -11.50 16.34 19.24
N ASN A 122 -10.20 16.57 19.37
CA ASN A 122 -9.29 15.76 20.18
C ASN A 122 -8.70 16.62 21.31
N ARG A 123 -8.03 16.00 22.28
CA ARG A 123 -7.47 16.70 23.45
C ARG A 123 -6.54 17.86 23.06
N LYS A 124 -5.78 17.72 21.97
CA LYS A 124 -4.84 18.75 21.49
C LYS A 124 -5.50 19.77 20.55
N LYS A 125 -6.76 19.58 20.15
CA LYS A 125 -7.49 20.39 19.16
C LYS A 125 -6.73 20.59 17.84
N GLU A 126 -5.90 19.63 17.45
CA GLU A 126 -5.03 19.67 16.28
C GLU A 126 -5.40 18.58 15.30
N ARG A 127 -5.18 18.85 14.02
CA ARG A 127 -5.18 17.83 12.98
C ARG A 127 -3.83 17.09 12.98
N ASP A 128 -3.80 15.93 12.32
CA ASP A 128 -2.56 15.23 12.07
C ASP A 128 -1.66 16.09 11.16
N PRO A 129 -0.43 16.45 11.57
CA PRO A 129 0.45 17.35 10.83
C PRO A 129 0.96 16.75 9.49
N GLU A 130 0.96 15.43 9.35
CA GLU A 130 1.41 14.74 8.14
C GLU A 130 0.31 14.63 7.08
N VAL A 131 -0.96 14.94 7.47
CA VAL A 131 -2.10 14.89 6.56
C VAL A 131 -2.34 16.23 5.88
N HIS A 132 -2.50 16.19 4.57
CA HIS A 132 -2.72 17.37 3.76
C HIS A 132 -4.00 17.29 2.93
N GLN A 133 -4.44 18.44 2.43
CA GLN A 133 -5.56 18.54 1.50
C GLN A 133 -5.09 18.47 0.06
N VAL A 134 -5.89 17.82 -0.79
CA VAL A 134 -5.73 17.82 -2.24
C VAL A 134 -7.08 17.96 -2.91
N LYS A 135 -7.13 18.72 -4.00
CA LYS A 135 -8.32 18.83 -4.85
C LYS A 135 -8.25 17.82 -5.98
N LYS A 136 -9.26 16.95 -6.09
CA LYS A 136 -9.42 16.03 -7.23
C LYS A 136 -10.77 16.30 -7.90
N GLY A 137 -10.75 16.78 -9.14
CA GLY A 137 -11.94 17.33 -9.78
C GLY A 137 -12.46 18.54 -9.00
N ASN A 138 -13.74 18.50 -8.61
CA ASN A 138 -14.36 19.56 -7.81
C ASN A 138 -14.40 19.25 -6.29
N THR A 139 -13.84 18.13 -5.86
CA THR A 139 -13.91 17.68 -4.45
C THR A 139 -12.56 17.84 -3.77
N TRP A 140 -12.59 18.37 -2.55
CA TRP A 140 -11.44 18.42 -1.66
C TRP A 140 -11.38 17.13 -0.82
N HIS A 141 -10.19 16.56 -0.76
CA HIS A 141 -9.88 15.40 0.05
C HIS A 141 -8.84 15.77 1.09
N PHE A 142 -9.04 15.33 2.33
CA PHE A 142 -8.07 15.43 3.42
C PHE A 142 -7.59 14.03 3.77
N GLY A 143 -6.30 13.76 3.64
CA GLY A 143 -5.79 12.41 3.82
C GLY A 143 -4.34 12.24 3.39
N TYR A 144 -3.99 10.99 3.17
CA TYR A 144 -2.73 10.53 2.63
C TYR A 144 -2.90 10.05 1.18
N LYS A 145 -1.79 9.95 0.45
CA LYS A 145 -1.72 9.21 -0.81
C LYS A 145 -0.91 7.94 -0.60
N ALA A 146 -1.50 6.81 -0.99
CA ALA A 146 -0.77 5.58 -1.18
C ALA A 146 -0.35 5.50 -2.66
N HIS A 147 0.96 5.57 -2.90
CA HIS A 147 1.58 5.40 -4.22
C HIS A 147 2.02 3.95 -4.34
N ILE A 148 1.74 3.30 -5.45
CA ILE A 148 2.11 1.89 -5.66
C ILE A 148 2.81 1.67 -6.99
N GLY A 149 3.76 0.73 -6.97
CA GLY A 149 4.34 0.12 -8.16
C GLY A 149 3.77 -1.29 -8.32
N VAL A 150 3.20 -1.56 -9.50
CA VAL A 150 2.52 -2.82 -9.81
C VAL A 150 3.19 -3.46 -11.03
N ASP A 151 3.49 -4.75 -10.96
CA ASP A 151 4.04 -5.48 -12.09
C ASP A 151 3.07 -5.50 -13.29
N GLN A 152 3.56 -5.11 -14.46
CA GLN A 152 2.72 -4.97 -15.66
C GLN A 152 2.09 -6.29 -16.14
N ASP A 153 2.74 -7.42 -15.87
CA ASP A 153 2.32 -8.72 -16.38
C ASP A 153 1.37 -9.41 -15.40
N SER A 154 1.75 -9.52 -14.14
CA SER A 154 0.95 -10.18 -13.09
C SER A 154 -0.12 -9.29 -12.45
N GLY A 155 0.06 -7.97 -12.43
CA GLY A 155 -0.81 -7.05 -11.69
C GLY A 155 -0.57 -7.07 -10.17
N LEU A 156 0.51 -7.69 -9.69
CA LEU A 156 0.87 -7.73 -8.29
C LEU A 156 1.64 -6.47 -7.87
N ALA A 157 1.27 -5.90 -6.73
CA ALA A 157 2.00 -4.77 -6.16
C ALA A 157 3.34 -5.25 -5.60
N HIS A 158 4.42 -4.55 -5.96
CA HIS A 158 5.77 -4.84 -5.49
C HIS A 158 6.41 -3.69 -4.71
N THR A 159 5.86 -2.49 -4.82
CA THR A 159 6.36 -1.31 -4.12
C THR A 159 5.20 -0.47 -3.62
N ILE A 160 5.34 0.08 -2.43
CA ILE A 160 4.39 1.01 -1.84
C ILE A 160 5.14 2.15 -1.17
N ALA A 161 4.61 3.36 -1.30
CA ALA A 161 5.06 4.53 -0.55
C ALA A 161 3.85 5.36 -0.13
N VAL A 162 3.87 5.92 1.07
CA VAL A 162 2.78 6.76 1.60
C VAL A 162 3.30 8.17 1.82
N THR A 163 2.48 9.17 1.45
CA THR A 163 2.80 10.60 1.64
C THR A 163 1.56 11.38 2.01
N GLY A 164 1.71 12.60 2.45
CA GLY A 164 0.58 13.55 2.51
C GLY A 164 -0.08 13.72 1.14
N ALA A 165 -1.39 13.93 1.12
CA ALA A 165 -2.16 13.95 -0.13
C ALA A 165 -1.75 15.06 -1.12
N ASN A 166 -1.05 16.11 -0.66
CA ASN A 166 -0.56 17.22 -1.50
C ASN A 166 0.70 16.87 -2.32
N THR A 167 1.36 15.74 -2.05
CA THR A 167 2.54 15.32 -2.80
C THR A 167 2.17 15.03 -4.26
N HIS A 168 2.96 15.54 -5.20
CA HIS A 168 2.76 15.27 -6.61
C HIS A 168 3.17 13.85 -6.99
N ASP A 169 2.30 13.12 -7.68
CA ASP A 169 2.50 11.71 -8.03
C ASP A 169 3.79 11.47 -8.82
N VAL A 170 4.13 12.39 -9.73
CA VAL A 170 5.35 12.31 -10.56
C VAL A 170 6.64 12.28 -9.73
N THR A 171 6.66 12.88 -8.54
CA THR A 171 7.84 12.92 -7.66
C THR A 171 8.14 11.58 -6.99
N MET A 172 7.15 10.69 -6.98
CA MET A 172 7.26 9.40 -6.31
C MET A 172 7.75 8.27 -7.24
N VAL A 173 7.80 8.52 -8.56
CA VAL A 173 8.19 7.49 -9.53
C VAL A 173 9.52 6.80 -9.17
N PRO A 174 10.61 7.51 -8.83
CA PRO A 174 11.88 6.85 -8.50
C PRO A 174 11.77 5.86 -7.32
N LYS A 175 10.89 6.15 -6.36
CA LYS A 175 10.67 5.30 -5.18
C LYS A 175 9.80 4.08 -5.45
N LEU A 176 9.09 4.06 -6.60
CA LEU A 176 8.17 2.99 -6.98
C LEU A 176 8.79 1.97 -7.94
N LEU A 177 9.98 2.25 -8.43
CA LEU A 177 10.70 1.38 -9.37
C LEU A 177 11.64 0.43 -8.61
N THR A 178 11.78 -0.78 -9.13
CA THR A 178 12.74 -1.80 -8.63
C THR A 178 14.14 -1.59 -9.20
N GLY A 179 14.24 -0.83 -10.30
CA GLY A 179 15.48 -0.64 -11.06
C GLY A 179 15.73 -1.67 -12.16
N GLU A 180 14.85 -2.65 -12.33
CA GLU A 180 14.97 -3.70 -13.36
C GLU A 180 14.05 -3.46 -14.57
N GLU A 181 13.17 -2.48 -14.49
CA GLU A 181 12.12 -2.20 -15.48
C GLU A 181 12.67 -1.86 -16.86
N LYS A 182 12.00 -2.39 -17.90
CA LYS A 182 12.16 -1.95 -19.29
C LYS A 182 11.13 -0.88 -19.68
N THR A 183 10.02 -0.86 -18.97
CA THR A 183 8.89 0.05 -19.28
C THR A 183 8.21 0.52 -17.98
N VAL A 184 7.83 1.79 -17.94
CA VAL A 184 7.03 2.39 -16.87
C VAL A 184 5.73 2.92 -17.47
N TYR A 185 4.59 2.53 -16.88
CA TYR A 185 3.26 3.01 -17.27
C TYR A 185 2.71 3.93 -16.19
N GLY A 186 2.11 5.03 -16.58
CA GLY A 186 1.45 5.97 -15.67
C GLY A 186 0.31 6.72 -16.37
N ASP A 187 -0.54 7.34 -15.57
CA ASP A 187 -1.56 8.25 -16.09
C ASP A 187 -0.96 9.62 -16.46
N SER A 188 -1.79 10.54 -16.89
CA SER A 188 -1.35 11.88 -17.28
C SER A 188 -0.78 12.72 -16.12
N GLY A 189 -0.95 12.31 -14.87
CA GLY A 189 -0.35 12.92 -13.70
C GLY A 189 1.17 12.66 -13.61
N TYR A 190 1.65 11.63 -14.32
CA TYR A 190 3.08 11.25 -14.39
C TYR A 190 3.80 11.81 -15.63
N LEU A 191 3.17 12.71 -16.39
CA LEU A 191 3.82 13.36 -17.53
C LEU A 191 5.07 14.12 -17.10
N GLY A 192 6.18 13.86 -17.79
CA GLY A 192 7.48 14.48 -17.51
C GLY A 192 8.31 13.77 -16.46
N ALA A 193 7.87 12.62 -15.95
CA ALA A 193 8.65 11.83 -15.00
C ALA A 193 10.08 11.55 -15.50
N GLU A 194 10.23 11.25 -16.79
CA GLU A 194 11.51 10.97 -17.45
C GLU A 194 12.44 12.18 -17.61
N LYS A 195 11.95 13.39 -17.36
CA LYS A 195 12.68 14.65 -17.52
C LYS A 195 13.16 15.26 -16.20
N ARG A 196 12.78 14.65 -15.09
CA ARG A 196 13.17 15.13 -13.77
C ARG A 196 14.64 14.82 -13.49
N GLU A 197 15.26 15.61 -12.62
CA GLU A 197 16.66 15.38 -12.17
C GLU A 197 16.84 14.04 -11.46
N ASP A 198 15.81 13.61 -10.70
CA ASP A 198 15.76 12.34 -9.96
C ASP A 198 15.24 11.17 -10.81
N ALA A 199 15.04 11.36 -12.13
CA ALA A 199 14.46 10.35 -13.00
C ALA A 199 15.36 9.11 -13.16
N VAL A 200 14.80 7.93 -12.96
CA VAL A 200 15.44 6.65 -13.30
C VAL A 200 15.25 6.40 -14.80
N ILE A 201 16.21 6.83 -15.61
CA ILE A 201 16.15 6.74 -17.08
C ILE A 201 16.77 5.46 -17.66
N ARG A 202 17.57 4.74 -16.86
CA ARG A 202 18.19 3.47 -17.19
C ARG A 202 17.98 2.48 -16.05
N ASN A 203 17.76 1.23 -16.41
CA ASN A 203 17.69 0.15 -15.44
C ASN A 203 19.09 -0.30 -14.99
N GLN A 204 19.16 -1.24 -14.05
CA GLN A 204 20.41 -1.80 -13.52
C GLN A 204 21.28 -2.45 -14.61
N SER A 205 20.68 -2.95 -15.69
CA SER A 205 21.41 -3.49 -16.86
C SER A 205 21.87 -2.39 -17.85
N GLY A 206 21.72 -1.11 -17.53
CA GLY A 206 22.09 0.01 -18.37
C GLY A 206 21.12 0.31 -19.52
N GLN A 207 20.06 -0.48 -19.70
CA GLN A 207 19.07 -0.28 -20.76
C GLN A 207 18.18 0.93 -20.44
N ARG A 208 17.85 1.71 -21.47
CA ARG A 208 16.96 2.85 -21.32
C ARG A 208 15.53 2.40 -21.03
N ILE A 209 14.94 2.93 -19.96
CA ILE A 209 13.55 2.69 -19.59
C ILE A 209 12.61 3.49 -20.49
N ARG A 210 11.56 2.85 -20.99
CA ARG A 210 10.53 3.47 -21.81
C ARG A 210 9.35 3.92 -20.96
N TYR A 211 9.15 5.24 -20.82
CA TYR A 211 8.00 5.81 -20.13
C TYR A 211 6.79 5.87 -21.06
N LYS A 212 5.78 5.08 -20.78
CA LYS A 212 4.51 5.00 -21.51
C LYS A 212 3.37 5.67 -20.72
N VAL A 213 3.51 6.96 -20.52
CA VAL A 213 2.53 7.79 -19.80
C VAL A 213 1.39 8.19 -20.74
N ASN A 214 0.13 8.16 -20.25
CA ASN A 214 -1.02 8.62 -21.00
C ASN A 214 -0.97 10.13 -21.25
N ARG A 215 -1.40 10.56 -22.44
CA ARG A 215 -1.51 11.98 -22.79
C ARG A 215 -2.77 12.60 -22.19
N ARG A 216 -2.74 13.90 -21.96
CA ARG A 216 -3.97 14.64 -21.64
C ARG A 216 -4.85 14.72 -22.89
N PRO A 217 -6.18 14.57 -22.79
CA PRO A 217 -7.10 14.60 -23.93
C PRO A 217 -6.94 15.86 -24.80
N SER A 218 -6.69 17.02 -24.19
CA SER A 218 -6.46 18.29 -24.89
C SER A 218 -5.28 18.27 -25.87
N GLN A 219 -4.30 17.42 -25.68
CA GLN A 219 -3.11 17.36 -26.56
C GLN A 219 -3.36 16.66 -27.90
N SER A 220 -4.52 16.05 -28.10
CA SER A 220 -4.89 15.34 -29.34
C SER A 220 -5.92 16.06 -30.22
N GLN A 221 -6.56 17.13 -29.71
CA GLN A 221 -7.70 17.78 -30.35
C GLN A 221 -7.37 18.46 -31.69
N ASN A 222 -6.16 19.00 -31.86
CA ASN A 222 -5.76 19.75 -33.04
C ASN A 222 -5.02 18.91 -34.10
N LYS A 223 -5.25 17.59 -34.16
CA LYS A 223 -4.58 16.69 -35.13
C LYS A 223 -5.53 16.16 -36.16
N SER A 224 -5.01 15.73 -37.32
CA SER A 224 -5.82 15.11 -38.37
C SER A 224 -6.56 13.87 -37.84
N ILE A 225 -7.73 13.56 -38.43
CA ILE A 225 -8.60 12.43 -38.04
C ILE A 225 -7.79 11.10 -37.99
N ARG A 226 -6.95 10.85 -39.01
CA ARG A 226 -6.10 9.64 -39.06
C ARG A 226 -5.09 9.59 -37.89
N SER A 227 -4.48 10.72 -37.56
CA SER A 227 -3.57 10.86 -36.44
C SER A 227 -4.28 10.69 -35.09
N GLN A 228 -5.51 11.20 -34.98
CA GLN A 228 -6.33 11.02 -33.77
C GLN A 228 -6.69 9.55 -33.55
N ALA A 229 -7.03 8.78 -34.58
CA ALA A 229 -7.33 7.36 -34.50
C ALA A 229 -6.10 6.54 -34.02
N GLN A 230 -4.92 6.83 -34.54
CA GLN A 230 -3.67 6.19 -34.10
C GLN A 230 -3.33 6.53 -32.65
N ILE A 231 -3.50 7.79 -32.25
CA ILE A 231 -3.29 8.24 -30.86
C ILE A 231 -4.26 7.49 -29.95
N LYS A 232 -5.55 7.48 -30.28
CA LYS A 232 -6.59 6.79 -29.50
C LYS A 232 -6.25 5.31 -29.27
N ARG A 233 -5.81 4.62 -30.33
CA ARG A 233 -5.38 3.21 -30.23
C ARG A 233 -4.21 3.05 -29.24
N ARG A 234 -3.14 3.85 -29.38
CA ARG A 234 -1.98 3.81 -28.48
C ARG A 234 -2.33 4.16 -27.04
N GLU A 235 -3.20 5.15 -26.84
CA GLU A 235 -3.67 5.49 -25.48
C GLU A 235 -4.52 4.37 -24.88
N HIS A 236 -5.35 3.70 -25.69
CA HIS A 236 -6.13 2.55 -25.26
C HIS A 236 -5.21 1.38 -24.83
N GLU A 237 -4.17 1.08 -25.61
CA GLU A 237 -3.18 0.05 -25.25
C GLU A 237 -2.50 0.34 -23.90
N LYS A 238 -2.12 1.59 -23.64
CA LYS A 238 -1.56 2.00 -22.34
C LYS A 238 -2.58 1.86 -21.21
N SER A 239 -3.80 2.31 -21.43
CA SER A 239 -4.88 2.25 -20.43
C SER A 239 -5.27 0.80 -20.10
N SER A 240 -5.25 -0.11 -21.08
CA SER A 240 -5.51 -1.52 -20.87
C SER A 240 -4.48 -2.16 -19.93
N VAL A 241 -3.20 -1.83 -20.08
CA VAL A 241 -2.15 -2.28 -19.15
C VAL A 241 -2.38 -1.68 -17.76
N ARG A 242 -2.66 -0.37 -17.69
CA ARG A 242 -2.90 0.34 -16.42
C ARG A 242 -4.12 -0.14 -15.66
N ALA A 243 -5.13 -0.69 -16.33
CA ALA A 243 -6.33 -1.19 -15.67
C ALA A 243 -6.03 -2.20 -14.54
N LYS A 244 -4.87 -2.88 -14.59
CA LYS A 244 -4.44 -3.81 -13.55
C LYS A 244 -4.23 -3.14 -12.18
N VAL A 245 -3.80 -1.88 -12.13
CA VAL A 245 -3.62 -1.15 -10.87
C VAL A 245 -4.94 -0.90 -10.15
N GLU A 246 -6.03 -0.73 -10.91
CA GLU A 246 -7.37 -0.53 -10.36
C GLU A 246 -7.84 -1.75 -9.54
N HIS A 247 -7.41 -2.96 -9.93
CA HIS A 247 -7.69 -4.17 -9.14
C HIS A 247 -7.05 -4.12 -7.76
N VAL A 248 -5.80 -3.66 -7.67
CA VAL A 248 -5.10 -3.51 -6.38
C VAL A 248 -5.84 -2.51 -5.49
N PHE A 249 -6.22 -1.36 -6.03
CA PHE A 249 -7.00 -0.37 -5.28
C PHE A 249 -8.41 -0.88 -4.93
N GLY A 250 -9.02 -1.66 -5.82
CA GLY A 250 -10.30 -2.32 -5.56
C GLY A 250 -10.22 -3.29 -4.37
N ILE A 251 -9.16 -4.07 -4.28
CA ILE A 251 -8.91 -4.98 -3.14
C ILE A 251 -8.68 -4.17 -1.86
N VAL A 252 -7.77 -3.20 -1.88
CA VAL A 252 -7.44 -2.39 -0.69
C VAL A 252 -8.66 -1.65 -0.16
N LYS A 253 -9.40 -0.96 -1.03
CA LYS A 253 -10.55 -0.12 -0.62
C LYS A 253 -11.88 -0.86 -0.56
N GLY A 254 -12.04 -1.92 -1.33
CA GLY A 254 -13.26 -2.72 -1.40
C GLY A 254 -13.23 -3.87 -0.41
N GLN A 255 -12.36 -4.86 -0.62
CA GLN A 255 -12.31 -6.08 0.19
C GLN A 255 -11.77 -5.80 1.59
N PHE A 256 -10.63 -5.08 1.70
CA PHE A 256 -10.03 -4.74 3.00
C PHE A 256 -10.62 -3.45 3.60
N ARG A 257 -11.58 -2.81 2.93
CA ARG A 257 -12.28 -1.59 3.38
C ARG A 257 -11.39 -0.42 3.78
N TYR A 258 -10.10 -0.46 3.43
CA TYR A 258 -9.11 0.56 3.82
C TYR A 258 -9.26 1.83 2.99
N ARG A 259 -10.38 2.57 3.23
CA ARG A 259 -10.70 3.85 2.59
C ARG A 259 -10.31 5.05 3.42
N LYS A 260 -10.12 4.83 4.73
CA LYS A 260 -9.81 5.85 5.72
C LYS A 260 -8.82 5.31 6.73
N THR A 261 -7.88 6.16 7.17
CA THR A 261 -6.94 5.80 8.23
C THR A 261 -7.67 5.63 9.56
N ARG A 262 -7.24 4.69 10.37
CA ARG A 262 -7.73 4.48 11.74
C ARG A 262 -6.89 5.21 12.76
N TYR A 263 -5.59 5.24 12.53
CA TYR A 263 -4.59 5.79 13.44
C TYR A 263 -4.01 7.08 12.86
N ARG A 264 -3.26 7.83 13.66
CA ARG A 264 -2.58 9.07 13.27
C ARG A 264 -1.13 8.75 12.92
N GLY A 265 -0.59 9.54 12.00
CA GLY A 265 0.80 9.44 11.56
C GLY A 265 1.00 8.52 10.34
N LEU A 266 2.17 8.66 9.76
CA LEU A 266 2.66 7.84 8.64
C LEU A 266 3.34 6.58 9.12
#